data_a8028a3dd5ee3152cfa375bfb00bcc62
#
_entry.id   a8028a3dd5ee3152cfa375bfb00bcc62
#
_cell.length_a   1.000
_cell.length_b   1.000
_cell.length_c   1.000
_cell.angle_alpha   90.00
_cell.angle_beta   90.00
_cell.angle_gamma   90.00
#
_symmetry.space_group_name_H-M   'P 1'
#
loop_
_entity.id
_entity.type
_entity.pdbx_description
1 polymer ?
#
loop_
_entity_poly.entity_id
_entity_poly.type
_entity_poly.pdbx_seq_one_letter_code
_entity_poly.pdbx_strand_id
1 'polypeptide(L)'
;KNEEIQTEMPSDSSDPLSNSVVKKVLDIIKKPFKKIDDNTFDAETYEQLDTPRKDMIHGVVMLSELNTKDIMIPRVDLVAIDSDIDLKALVKVIIDAGHSRVPVYEETIDNIIGILYVKDLIKLLPLSGKTRKFNIKKLIHEPFFVPETMPLDELLLAFKAKKLHLAIVVDEYGGLGGIVTLEDILEVIVGDINDEYDIDELPEFEKTGPNSY
;
A
#
# COMPACT_ATOMS: atom_id res chain seq x y z
N LYS A 1 57.24 28.52 -10.85
CA LYS A 1 56.67 28.86 -9.53
C LYS A 1 55.20 28.48 -9.60
N ASN A 2 54.92 27.29 -9.14
CA ASN A 2 53.56 26.76 -8.97
C ASN A 2 53.21 27.01 -7.50
N GLU A 3 52.17 27.78 -7.24
CA GLU A 3 51.53 27.88 -5.95
C GLU A 3 50.40 26.84 -5.90
N GLU A 4 50.59 25.82 -5.09
CA GLU A 4 49.55 24.88 -4.70
C GLU A 4 48.62 25.53 -3.66
N ILE A 5 47.36 25.71 -4.03
CA ILE A 5 46.32 26.12 -3.09
C ILE A 5 45.81 24.82 -2.42
N GLN A 6 46.24 24.61 -1.17
CA GLN A 6 45.64 23.59 -0.29
C GLN A 6 44.30 24.13 0.24
N THR A 7 43.21 23.56 -0.26
CA THR A 7 41.89 23.73 0.35
C THR A 7 41.75 22.71 1.48
N GLU A 8 41.88 23.15 2.70
CA GLU A 8 41.48 22.37 3.89
C GLU A 8 39.99 22.19 3.90
N MET A 9 39.53 20.93 3.85
CA MET A 9 38.14 20.56 4.15
C MET A 9 37.94 20.63 5.67
N PRO A 10 36.82 21.19 6.16
CA PRO A 10 36.51 21.20 7.58
C PRO A 10 36.21 19.78 8.06
N SER A 11 36.88 19.43 9.18
CA SER A 11 36.74 18.18 9.89
C SER A 11 35.30 17.88 10.32
N ASP A 12 34.89 16.68 10.00
CA ASP A 12 33.75 15.91 10.45
C ASP A 12 33.44 16.11 11.95
N SER A 13 32.36 16.86 12.24
CA SER A 13 31.78 16.89 13.57
C SER A 13 30.80 15.71 13.68
N SER A 14 31.30 14.52 13.98
CA SER A 14 30.52 13.36 14.35
C SER A 14 29.79 13.63 15.67
N ASP A 15 28.50 13.93 15.58
CA ASP A 15 27.60 14.10 16.71
C ASP A 15 27.44 12.76 17.46
N PRO A 16 27.95 12.63 18.72
CA PRO A 16 27.89 11.35 19.46
C PRO A 16 26.50 10.88 19.79
N LEU A 17 25.49 11.74 19.71
CA LEU A 17 24.08 11.42 19.93
C LEU A 17 23.47 10.61 18.78
N SER A 18 23.88 10.85 17.54
CA SER A 18 23.43 10.11 16.36
C SER A 18 23.82 8.63 16.41
N ASN A 19 25.06 8.33 16.80
CA ASN A 19 25.59 6.96 16.89
C ASN A 19 24.92 6.13 18.00
N SER A 20 24.55 6.75 19.12
CA SER A 20 23.87 6.06 20.22
C SER A 20 22.45 5.67 19.87
N VAL A 21 21.70 6.53 19.16
CA VAL A 21 20.33 6.25 18.72
C VAL A 21 20.31 5.17 17.63
N VAL A 22 21.19 5.29 16.64
CA VAL A 22 21.34 4.29 15.56
C VAL A 22 21.69 2.91 16.12
N LYS A 23 22.59 2.86 17.12
CA LYS A 23 22.98 1.60 17.77
C LYS A 23 21.82 0.97 18.54
N LYS A 24 21.02 1.76 19.27
CA LYS A 24 19.81 1.27 19.96
C LYS A 24 18.76 0.75 18.99
N VAL A 25 18.52 1.44 17.86
CA VAL A 25 17.60 0.98 16.81
C VAL A 25 18.08 -0.32 16.16
N LEU A 26 19.38 -0.42 15.87
CA LEU A 26 19.99 -1.65 15.32
C LEU A 26 19.91 -2.82 16.32
N ASP A 27 20.07 -2.57 17.62
CA ASP A 27 19.93 -3.61 18.65
C ASP A 27 18.48 -4.08 18.83
N ILE A 28 17.49 -3.22 18.60
CA ILE A 28 16.06 -3.58 18.57
C ILE A 28 15.77 -4.44 17.34
N ILE A 29 16.27 -4.07 16.15
CA ILE A 29 16.06 -4.80 14.89
C ILE A 29 16.77 -6.17 14.89
N LYS A 30 17.92 -6.28 15.58
CA LYS A 30 18.71 -7.52 15.68
C LYS A 30 18.22 -8.47 16.75
N LYS A 31 17.29 -8.07 17.63
CA LYS A 31 16.67 -9.04 18.55
C LYS A 31 15.90 -10.05 17.71
N PRO A 32 16.29 -11.35 17.73
CA PRO A 32 15.50 -12.37 17.05
C PRO A 32 14.09 -12.31 17.63
N PHE A 33 13.07 -12.28 16.76
CA PHE A 33 11.70 -12.53 17.16
C PHE A 33 11.74 -13.78 18.05
N LYS A 34 11.37 -13.61 19.32
CA LYS A 34 11.30 -14.73 20.26
C LYS A 34 10.42 -15.77 19.59
N LYS A 35 10.97 -16.97 19.27
CA LYS A 35 10.14 -18.06 18.78
C LYS A 35 9.02 -18.22 19.78
N ILE A 36 7.80 -18.01 19.33
CA ILE A 36 6.60 -18.32 20.12
C ILE A 36 6.64 -19.83 20.22
N ASP A 37 6.82 -20.37 21.43
CA ASP A 37 6.70 -21.79 21.66
C ASP A 37 5.26 -22.19 21.32
N ASP A 38 5.09 -23.27 20.54
CA ASP A 38 3.79 -23.76 20.06
C ASP A 38 2.78 -24.05 21.20
N ASN A 39 3.19 -23.94 22.46
CA ASN A 39 2.40 -24.21 23.67
C ASN A 39 1.95 -22.94 24.44
N THR A 40 2.19 -21.73 23.93
CA THR A 40 1.93 -20.50 24.69
C THR A 40 0.60 -19.83 24.37
N PHE A 41 -0.17 -20.34 23.40
CA PHE A 41 -1.46 -19.79 23.04
C PHE A 41 -2.57 -20.82 23.26
N ASP A 42 -3.16 -20.80 24.44
CA ASP A 42 -4.31 -21.63 24.85
C ASP A 42 -5.58 -20.76 25.00
N ALA A 43 -6.70 -21.43 25.27
CA ALA A 43 -7.98 -20.77 25.45
C ALA A 43 -7.98 -19.77 26.63
N GLU A 44 -7.20 -20.04 27.70
CA GLU A 44 -7.08 -19.14 28.82
C GLU A 44 -6.33 -17.85 28.47
N THR A 45 -5.26 -17.97 27.70
CA THR A 45 -4.51 -16.82 27.14
C THR A 45 -5.39 -16.00 26.23
N TYR A 46 -6.23 -16.64 25.37
CA TYR A 46 -7.16 -15.92 24.50
C TYR A 46 -8.18 -15.11 25.31
N GLU A 47 -8.76 -15.68 26.38
CA GLU A 47 -9.74 -14.99 27.21
C GLU A 47 -9.18 -13.74 27.92
N GLN A 48 -7.88 -13.73 28.21
CA GLN A 48 -7.20 -12.60 28.86
C GLN A 48 -6.85 -11.45 27.89
N LEU A 49 -7.03 -11.65 26.57
CA LEU A 49 -6.78 -10.59 25.59
C LEU A 49 -7.87 -9.50 25.68
N ASP A 50 -7.44 -8.27 25.41
CA ASP A 50 -8.36 -7.15 25.16
C ASP A 50 -9.12 -7.32 23.83
N THR A 51 -10.21 -6.59 23.67
CA THR A 51 -11.08 -6.66 22.49
C THR A 51 -10.30 -6.45 21.17
N PRO A 52 -9.44 -5.42 21.00
CA PRO A 52 -8.73 -5.23 19.74
C PRO A 52 -7.86 -6.43 19.32
N ARG A 53 -7.23 -7.12 20.28
CA ARG A 53 -6.43 -8.31 19.94
C ARG A 53 -7.29 -9.50 19.57
N LYS A 54 -8.44 -9.68 20.22
CA LYS A 54 -9.43 -10.71 19.86
C LYS A 54 -9.96 -10.48 18.46
N ASP A 55 -10.26 -9.23 18.11
CA ASP A 55 -10.75 -8.84 16.79
C ASP A 55 -9.70 -9.13 15.69
N MET A 56 -8.42 -8.83 15.93
CA MET A 56 -7.34 -9.18 15.00
C MET A 56 -7.22 -10.69 14.80
N ILE A 57 -7.34 -11.49 15.86
CA ILE A 57 -7.30 -12.96 15.76
C ILE A 57 -8.48 -13.45 14.94
N HIS A 58 -9.67 -12.88 15.17
CA HIS A 58 -10.85 -13.19 14.37
C HIS A 58 -10.65 -12.84 12.90
N GLY A 59 -10.11 -11.66 12.59
CA GLY A 59 -9.75 -11.24 11.23
C GLY A 59 -8.80 -12.23 10.55
N VAL A 60 -7.77 -12.73 11.26
CA VAL A 60 -6.88 -13.76 10.70
C VAL A 60 -7.62 -15.06 10.38
N VAL A 61 -8.57 -15.49 11.22
CA VAL A 61 -9.39 -16.69 10.95
C VAL A 61 -10.27 -16.47 9.72
N MET A 62 -10.86 -15.28 9.59
CA MET A 62 -11.71 -14.91 8.45
C MET A 62 -10.99 -14.96 7.11
N LEU A 63 -9.67 -14.79 7.05
CA LEU A 63 -8.91 -14.88 5.78
C LEU A 63 -9.08 -16.21 5.07
N SER A 64 -9.30 -17.30 5.78
CA SER A 64 -9.52 -18.62 5.17
C SER A 64 -10.96 -18.85 4.73
N GLU A 65 -11.90 -18.01 5.18
CA GLU A 65 -13.32 -18.11 4.87
C GLU A 65 -13.76 -17.15 3.74
N LEU A 66 -12.99 -16.06 3.55
CA LEU A 66 -13.23 -15.03 2.56
C LEU A 66 -12.42 -15.28 1.29
N ASN A 67 -13.00 -14.85 0.15
CA ASN A 67 -12.37 -14.91 -1.15
C ASN A 67 -12.03 -13.48 -1.63
N THR A 68 -11.20 -13.39 -2.67
CA THR A 68 -10.82 -12.13 -3.31
C THR A 68 -12.03 -11.26 -3.68
N LYS A 69 -13.13 -11.88 -4.16
CA LYS A 69 -14.37 -11.19 -4.52
C LYS A 69 -15.01 -10.41 -3.39
N ASP A 70 -14.85 -10.89 -2.15
CA ASP A 70 -15.52 -10.33 -0.97
C ASP A 70 -14.93 -8.98 -0.54
N ILE A 71 -13.68 -8.69 -0.93
CA ILE A 71 -12.96 -7.47 -0.53
C ILE A 71 -12.44 -6.64 -1.71
N MET A 72 -12.54 -7.13 -2.96
CA MET A 72 -12.00 -6.42 -4.12
C MET A 72 -12.73 -5.10 -4.37
N ILE A 73 -12.03 -4.12 -4.90
CA ILE A 73 -12.63 -2.95 -5.53
C ILE A 73 -13.21 -3.41 -6.88
N PRO A 74 -14.53 -3.36 -7.06
CA PRO A 74 -15.15 -3.87 -8.26
C PRO A 74 -14.82 -2.99 -9.49
N ARG A 75 -14.95 -3.58 -10.69
CA ARG A 75 -14.68 -2.93 -11.97
C ARG A 75 -15.34 -1.56 -12.13
N VAL A 76 -16.57 -1.40 -11.62
CA VAL A 76 -17.36 -0.17 -11.78
C VAL A 76 -16.77 1.01 -11.01
N ASP A 77 -16.02 0.75 -9.95
CA ASP A 77 -15.39 1.75 -9.09
C ASP A 77 -13.88 1.89 -9.37
N LEU A 78 -13.37 1.10 -10.34
CA LEU A 78 -11.96 1.06 -10.65
C LEU A 78 -11.48 2.31 -11.39
N VAL A 79 -10.46 2.96 -10.85
CA VAL A 79 -9.68 3.94 -11.59
C VAL A 79 -8.61 3.22 -12.41
N ALA A 80 -8.73 3.27 -13.75
CA ALA A 80 -7.77 2.70 -14.70
C ALA A 80 -7.39 3.73 -15.76
N ILE A 81 -6.23 3.55 -16.38
CA ILE A 81 -5.63 4.49 -17.32
C ILE A 81 -5.54 3.84 -18.71
N ASP A 82 -6.00 4.57 -19.75
CA ASP A 82 -5.77 4.19 -21.13
C ASP A 82 -4.29 4.32 -21.51
N SER A 83 -3.75 3.34 -22.24
CA SER A 83 -2.35 3.33 -22.68
C SER A 83 -1.99 4.47 -23.63
N ASP A 84 -2.98 5.06 -24.30
CA ASP A 84 -2.81 6.16 -25.25
C ASP A 84 -2.94 7.55 -24.60
N ILE A 85 -3.13 7.62 -23.26
CA ILE A 85 -3.25 8.87 -22.52
C ILE A 85 -2.02 9.77 -22.70
N ASP A 86 -2.22 11.06 -22.84
CA ASP A 86 -1.12 12.02 -22.80
C ASP A 86 -0.63 12.29 -21.36
N LEU A 87 0.60 12.77 -21.23
CA LEU A 87 1.22 12.99 -19.90
C LEU A 87 0.44 13.98 -19.01
N LYS A 88 -0.17 15.01 -19.61
CA LYS A 88 -0.89 16.04 -18.85
C LYS A 88 -2.19 15.49 -18.27
N ALA A 89 -2.94 14.74 -19.08
CA ALA A 89 -4.15 14.06 -18.63
C ALA A 89 -3.83 12.98 -17.59
N LEU A 90 -2.76 12.20 -17.78
CA LEU A 90 -2.26 11.23 -16.82
C LEU A 90 -2.00 11.84 -15.45
N VAL A 91 -1.22 12.94 -15.39
CA VAL A 91 -0.89 13.62 -14.15
C VAL A 91 -2.15 14.09 -13.43
N LYS A 92 -3.16 14.61 -14.18
CA LYS A 92 -4.43 15.01 -13.59
C LYS A 92 -5.16 13.84 -12.96
N VAL A 93 -5.33 12.72 -13.69
CA VAL A 93 -6.00 11.52 -13.16
C VAL A 93 -5.31 11.02 -11.88
N ILE A 94 -3.97 11.02 -11.85
CA ILE A 94 -3.22 10.56 -10.67
C ILE A 94 -3.40 11.49 -9.47
N ILE A 95 -3.41 12.81 -9.68
CA ILE A 95 -3.64 13.78 -8.60
C ILE A 95 -5.05 13.63 -8.05
N ASP A 96 -6.04 13.52 -8.94
CA ASP A 96 -7.46 13.43 -8.57
C ASP A 96 -7.76 12.10 -7.83
N ALA A 97 -7.13 11.00 -8.24
CA ALA A 97 -7.34 9.67 -7.66
C ALA A 97 -6.53 9.42 -6.38
N GLY A 98 -5.37 10.02 -6.21
CA GLY A 98 -4.50 9.83 -5.04
C GLY A 98 -3.84 8.45 -4.90
N HIS A 99 -4.00 7.56 -5.87
CA HIS A 99 -3.52 6.18 -5.78
C HIS A 99 -2.03 6.03 -6.11
N SER A 100 -1.34 5.15 -5.39
CA SER A 100 0.08 4.85 -5.63
C SER A 100 0.34 3.91 -6.82
N ARG A 101 -0.66 3.08 -7.18
CA ARG A 101 -0.60 2.09 -8.27
C ARG A 101 -1.90 2.13 -9.04
N VAL A 102 -1.82 2.20 -10.36
CA VAL A 102 -3.00 2.32 -11.22
C VAL A 102 -2.90 1.32 -12.37
N PRO A 103 -3.93 0.50 -12.62
CA PRO A 103 -4.00 -0.37 -13.78
C PRO A 103 -3.98 0.43 -15.08
N VAL A 104 -3.29 -0.11 -16.08
CA VAL A 104 -3.24 0.44 -17.43
C VAL A 104 -3.81 -0.56 -18.42
N TYR A 105 -4.78 -0.12 -19.20
CA TYR A 105 -5.45 -0.96 -20.21
C TYR A 105 -5.15 -0.48 -21.61
N GLU A 106 -5.38 -1.35 -22.58
CA GLU A 106 -5.28 -1.06 -24.02
C GLU A 106 -6.59 -1.41 -24.71
N GLU A 107 -7.14 -0.47 -25.50
CA GLU A 107 -8.41 -0.56 -26.23
C GLU A 107 -9.64 -0.69 -25.32
N THR A 108 -9.71 -1.68 -24.47
CA THR A 108 -10.83 -1.91 -23.54
C THR A 108 -10.33 -2.12 -22.12
N ILE A 109 -11.14 -1.76 -21.13
CA ILE A 109 -10.76 -1.88 -19.71
C ILE A 109 -10.52 -3.36 -19.30
N ASP A 110 -11.05 -4.32 -20.05
CA ASP A 110 -10.82 -5.74 -19.81
C ASP A 110 -9.41 -6.19 -20.22
N ASN A 111 -8.74 -5.42 -21.07
CA ASN A 111 -7.41 -5.74 -21.52
C ASN A 111 -6.34 -4.96 -20.70
N ILE A 112 -6.13 -5.38 -19.47
CA ILE A 112 -5.10 -4.79 -18.60
C ILE A 112 -3.71 -5.24 -19.06
N ILE A 113 -2.90 -4.28 -19.53
CA ILE A 113 -1.54 -4.52 -20.04
C ILE A 113 -0.44 -4.29 -19.01
N GLY A 114 -0.76 -3.68 -17.86
CA GLY A 114 0.24 -3.44 -16.82
C GLY A 114 -0.28 -2.59 -15.67
N ILE A 115 0.60 -2.39 -14.68
CA ILE A 115 0.37 -1.53 -13.52
C ILE A 115 1.36 -0.37 -13.58
N LEU A 116 0.86 0.86 -13.57
CA LEU A 116 1.69 2.05 -13.41
C LEU A 116 1.94 2.30 -11.92
N TYR A 117 3.20 2.38 -11.54
CA TYR A 117 3.59 2.87 -10.22
C TYR A 117 3.81 4.37 -10.33
N VAL A 118 3.01 5.16 -9.62
CA VAL A 118 3.04 6.63 -9.70
C VAL A 118 4.44 7.18 -9.41
N LYS A 119 5.19 6.58 -8.48
CA LYS A 119 6.58 6.95 -8.19
C LYS A 119 7.51 6.86 -9.41
N ASP A 120 7.20 6.01 -10.40
CA ASP A 120 8.05 5.83 -11.57
C ASP A 120 7.94 7.00 -12.56
N LEU A 121 6.89 7.84 -12.43
CA LEU A 121 6.79 9.10 -13.18
C LEU A 121 7.92 10.08 -12.83
N ILE A 122 8.49 9.97 -11.64
CA ILE A 122 9.67 10.77 -11.25
C ILE A 122 10.82 10.56 -12.23
N LYS A 123 10.93 9.36 -12.83
CA LYS A 123 11.94 9.05 -13.86
C LYS A 123 11.79 9.87 -15.14
N LEU A 124 10.60 10.47 -15.36
CA LEU A 124 10.32 11.34 -16.50
C LEU A 124 10.72 12.79 -16.27
N LEU A 125 10.94 13.19 -15.01
CA LEU A 125 11.37 14.55 -14.69
C LEU A 125 12.73 14.82 -15.33
N PRO A 126 12.85 15.87 -16.17
CA PRO A 126 14.09 16.17 -16.87
C PRO A 126 15.13 16.70 -15.89
N LEU A 127 16.06 15.84 -15.47
CA LEU A 127 17.25 16.26 -14.71
C LEU A 127 18.22 17.10 -15.57
N SER A 128 18.00 17.17 -16.91
CA SER A 128 18.93 17.81 -17.86
C SER A 128 18.24 18.62 -18.96
N GLY A 129 17.01 19.09 -18.74
CA GLY A 129 16.33 19.99 -19.71
C GLY A 129 15.89 19.36 -21.04
N LYS A 130 16.16 18.08 -21.29
CA LYS A 130 15.70 17.37 -22.50
C LYS A 130 14.36 16.69 -22.21
N THR A 131 13.30 17.14 -22.89
CA THR A 131 11.99 16.46 -22.88
C THR A 131 12.12 15.08 -23.53
N ARG A 132 11.95 14.01 -22.76
CA ARG A 132 11.79 12.65 -23.32
C ARG A 132 10.37 12.50 -23.85
N LYS A 133 10.23 11.85 -25.01
CA LYS A 133 8.91 11.48 -25.51
C LYS A 133 8.24 10.55 -24.49
N PHE A 134 7.07 10.94 -23.98
CA PHE A 134 6.28 10.14 -23.05
C PHE A 134 5.79 8.86 -23.74
N ASN A 135 5.90 7.73 -23.05
CA ASN A 135 5.33 6.45 -23.45
C ASN A 135 5.08 5.64 -22.19
N ILE A 136 3.81 5.49 -21.82
CA ILE A 136 3.39 4.79 -20.59
C ILE A 136 3.78 3.31 -20.62
N LYS A 137 3.75 2.64 -21.78
CA LYS A 137 4.11 1.22 -21.96
C LYS A 137 5.55 0.89 -21.51
N LYS A 138 6.42 1.91 -21.37
CA LYS A 138 7.79 1.73 -20.86
C LYS A 138 7.92 1.88 -19.36
N LEU A 139 6.84 2.29 -18.70
CA LEU A 139 6.81 2.58 -17.26
C LEU A 139 5.97 1.58 -16.47
N ILE A 140 5.10 0.83 -17.16
CA ILE A 140 4.23 -0.16 -16.52
C ILE A 140 5.01 -1.41 -16.14
N HIS A 141 4.56 -2.03 -15.06
CA HIS A 141 5.02 -3.31 -14.55
C HIS A 141 4.05 -4.41 -14.95
N GLU A 142 4.53 -5.64 -15.00
CA GLU A 142 3.72 -6.81 -15.32
C GLU A 142 2.57 -6.95 -14.31
N PRO A 143 1.32 -7.13 -14.75
CA PRO A 143 0.18 -7.28 -13.87
C PRO A 143 0.16 -8.71 -13.29
N PHE A 144 -0.27 -8.83 -12.04
CA PHE A 144 -0.53 -10.11 -11.39
C PHE A 144 -2.03 -10.37 -11.39
N PHE A 145 -2.46 -11.43 -12.08
CA PHE A 145 -3.85 -11.83 -12.19
C PHE A 145 -4.20 -12.90 -11.16
N VAL A 146 -5.38 -12.78 -10.56
CA VAL A 146 -5.94 -13.74 -9.60
C VAL A 146 -7.42 -13.95 -9.88
N PRO A 147 -7.98 -15.16 -9.67
CA PRO A 147 -9.41 -15.39 -9.81
C PRO A 147 -10.19 -14.78 -8.64
N GLU A 148 -11.46 -14.42 -8.86
CA GLU A 148 -12.40 -13.95 -7.84
C GLU A 148 -12.55 -14.92 -6.66
N THR A 149 -12.41 -16.21 -6.93
CA THR A 149 -12.59 -17.31 -5.96
C THR A 149 -11.34 -17.64 -5.15
N MET A 150 -10.23 -16.93 -5.35
CA MET A 150 -8.99 -17.18 -4.59
C MET A 150 -9.17 -16.83 -3.12
N PRO A 151 -8.90 -17.76 -2.17
CA PRO A 151 -8.93 -17.47 -0.74
C PRO A 151 -7.95 -16.37 -0.35
N LEU A 152 -8.32 -15.53 0.64
CA LEU A 152 -7.49 -14.38 1.02
C LEU A 152 -6.17 -14.76 1.67
N ASP A 153 -6.09 -15.88 2.38
CA ASP A 153 -4.87 -16.41 2.97
C ASP A 153 -3.86 -16.82 1.88
N GLU A 154 -4.32 -17.48 0.79
CA GLU A 154 -3.50 -17.81 -0.36
C GLU A 154 -3.03 -16.54 -1.10
N LEU A 155 -3.93 -15.55 -1.27
CA LEU A 155 -3.59 -14.28 -1.89
C LEU A 155 -2.54 -13.52 -1.09
N LEU A 156 -2.66 -13.48 0.24
CA LEU A 156 -1.69 -12.86 1.14
C LEU A 156 -0.30 -13.51 1.00
N LEU A 157 -0.25 -14.85 0.95
CA LEU A 157 1.00 -15.59 0.72
C LEU A 157 1.59 -15.29 -0.66
N ALA A 158 0.74 -15.17 -1.69
CA ALA A 158 1.18 -14.83 -3.05
C ALA A 158 1.77 -13.40 -3.11
N PHE A 159 1.12 -12.41 -2.49
CA PHE A 159 1.65 -11.05 -2.39
C PHE A 159 3.01 -11.02 -1.68
N LYS A 160 3.14 -11.72 -0.56
CA LYS A 160 4.40 -11.83 0.18
C LYS A 160 5.51 -12.48 -0.65
N ALA A 161 5.22 -13.59 -1.33
CA ALA A 161 6.20 -14.32 -2.14
C ALA A 161 6.67 -13.51 -3.36
N LYS A 162 5.74 -12.85 -4.05
CA LYS A 162 6.01 -12.03 -5.23
C LYS A 162 6.46 -10.61 -4.91
N LYS A 163 6.35 -10.15 -3.66
CA LYS A 163 6.59 -8.77 -3.21
C LYS A 163 5.73 -7.75 -3.97
N LEU A 164 4.47 -8.10 -4.20
CA LEU A 164 3.46 -7.28 -4.85
C LEU A 164 2.45 -6.78 -3.82
N HIS A 165 1.75 -5.70 -4.15
CA HIS A 165 0.75 -5.06 -3.31
C HIS A 165 -0.58 -4.81 -4.05
N LEU A 166 -0.68 -5.22 -5.31
CA LEU A 166 -1.89 -5.10 -6.11
C LEU A 166 -1.99 -6.28 -7.06
N ALA A 167 -3.19 -6.87 -7.16
CA ALA A 167 -3.54 -7.89 -8.13
C ALA A 167 -4.76 -7.45 -8.94
N ILE A 168 -4.82 -7.88 -10.18
CA ILE A 168 -5.97 -7.75 -11.07
C ILE A 168 -6.85 -8.98 -10.85
N VAL A 169 -8.11 -8.76 -10.53
CA VAL A 169 -9.08 -9.83 -10.30
C VAL A 169 -9.81 -10.14 -11.60
N VAL A 170 -9.88 -11.42 -11.94
CA VAL A 170 -10.55 -11.90 -13.16
C VAL A 170 -11.72 -12.79 -12.82
N ASP A 171 -12.81 -12.65 -13.58
CA ASP A 171 -14.00 -13.48 -13.50
C ASP A 171 -13.79 -14.85 -14.18
N GLU A 172 -14.83 -15.72 -14.18
CA GLU A 172 -14.79 -17.06 -14.75
C GLU A 172 -14.65 -17.05 -16.29
N TYR A 173 -14.93 -15.92 -16.93
CA TYR A 173 -14.86 -15.74 -18.38
C TYR A 173 -13.53 -15.08 -18.81
N GLY A 174 -12.68 -14.73 -17.86
CA GLY A 174 -11.42 -14.04 -18.09
C GLY A 174 -11.59 -12.52 -18.26
N GLY A 175 -12.75 -11.97 -17.96
CA GLY A 175 -13.01 -10.52 -17.91
C GLY A 175 -12.45 -9.90 -16.62
N LEU A 176 -12.32 -8.58 -16.64
CA LEU A 176 -11.91 -7.81 -15.46
C LEU A 176 -13.04 -7.77 -14.42
N GLY A 177 -12.87 -8.43 -13.28
CA GLY A 177 -13.76 -8.34 -12.11
C GLY A 177 -13.47 -7.08 -11.27
N GLY A 178 -12.20 -6.77 -11.07
CA GLY A 178 -11.79 -5.64 -10.24
C GLY A 178 -10.29 -5.66 -9.92
N ILE A 179 -9.92 -5.06 -8.80
CA ILE A 179 -8.58 -5.14 -8.22
C ILE A 179 -8.66 -5.44 -6.73
N VAL A 180 -7.59 -5.99 -6.18
CA VAL A 180 -7.42 -6.18 -4.75
C VAL A 180 -6.01 -5.78 -4.35
N THR A 181 -5.86 -5.16 -3.19
CA THR A 181 -4.57 -4.73 -2.67
C THR A 181 -4.17 -5.50 -1.41
N LEU A 182 -2.92 -5.40 -1.03
CA LEU A 182 -2.44 -5.94 0.25
C LEU A 182 -3.08 -5.19 1.41
N GLU A 183 -3.29 -3.90 1.22
CA GLU A 183 -3.94 -3.01 2.16
C GLU A 183 -5.35 -3.49 2.51
N ASP A 184 -6.16 -3.91 1.52
CA ASP A 184 -7.53 -4.46 1.72
C ASP A 184 -7.50 -5.75 2.57
N ILE A 185 -6.51 -6.63 2.35
CA ILE A 185 -6.36 -7.85 3.17
C ILE A 185 -5.97 -7.50 4.61
N LEU A 186 -5.11 -6.50 4.80
CA LEU A 186 -4.71 -6.06 6.13
C LEU A 186 -5.88 -5.42 6.89
N GLU A 187 -6.77 -4.73 6.20
CA GLU A 187 -8.00 -4.16 6.77
C GLU A 187 -8.92 -5.26 7.33
N VAL A 188 -9.05 -6.41 6.67
CA VAL A 188 -9.78 -7.57 7.22
C VAL A 188 -9.20 -8.03 8.56
N ILE A 189 -7.88 -7.93 8.74
CA ILE A 189 -7.21 -8.37 9.98
C ILE A 189 -7.32 -7.33 11.09
N VAL A 190 -7.09 -6.07 10.76
CA VAL A 190 -6.91 -4.98 11.74
C VAL A 190 -8.20 -4.21 12.01
N GLY A 191 -9.18 -4.29 11.09
CA GLY A 191 -10.35 -3.40 11.04
C GLY A 191 -10.01 -2.05 10.42
N ASP A 192 -10.96 -1.13 10.43
CA ASP A 192 -10.78 0.22 9.90
C ASP A 192 -9.58 0.90 10.56
N ILE A 193 -8.57 1.20 9.76
CA ILE A 193 -7.44 2.01 10.19
C ILE A 193 -7.86 3.45 9.96
N ASN A 194 -8.36 4.13 11.01
CA ASN A 194 -8.67 5.56 10.94
C ASN A 194 -7.40 6.31 10.51
N ASP A 195 -7.50 7.07 9.43
CA ASP A 195 -6.41 7.91 8.96
C ASP A 195 -6.16 9.03 9.98
N GLU A 196 -4.90 9.47 10.16
CA GLU A 196 -4.55 10.57 11.10
C GLU A 196 -5.29 11.88 10.79
N TYR A 197 -5.98 11.93 9.65
CA TYR A 197 -6.80 13.06 9.18
C TYR A 197 -8.31 12.86 9.31
N ASP A 198 -8.78 11.69 9.76
CA ASP A 198 -10.18 11.49 10.12
C ASP A 198 -10.44 12.27 11.42
N ILE A 199 -10.85 13.53 11.24
CA ILE A 199 -11.36 14.34 12.33
C ILE A 199 -12.66 13.65 12.75
N ASP A 200 -12.68 13.08 13.97
CA ASP A 200 -13.90 12.62 14.61
C ASP A 200 -14.99 13.70 14.37
N GLU A 201 -16.00 13.37 13.57
CA GLU A 201 -17.18 14.23 13.47
C GLU A 201 -17.69 14.40 14.90
N LEU A 202 -17.49 15.60 15.45
CA LEU A 202 -18.00 15.92 16.77
C LEU A 202 -19.49 15.57 16.78
N PRO A 203 -19.98 14.83 17.79
CA PRO A 203 -21.36 14.43 17.83
C PRO A 203 -22.24 15.67 17.65
N GLU A 204 -23.15 15.62 16.67
CA GLU A 204 -24.14 16.70 16.46
C GLU A 204 -24.83 16.95 17.78
N PHE A 205 -24.67 18.16 18.33
CA PHE A 205 -25.38 18.58 19.52
C PHE A 205 -26.87 18.68 19.20
N GLU A 206 -27.64 17.65 19.51
CA GLU A 206 -29.08 17.74 19.47
C GLU A 206 -29.54 18.78 20.49
N LYS A 207 -30.19 19.82 19.99
CA LYS A 207 -30.78 20.89 20.76
C LYS A 207 -31.99 20.34 21.52
N THR A 208 -31.79 19.88 22.76
CA THR A 208 -32.81 19.22 23.58
C THR A 208 -33.79 20.17 24.27
N GLY A 209 -33.85 21.46 23.90
CA GLY A 209 -34.84 22.40 24.46
C GLY A 209 -34.55 23.85 24.11
N PRO A 210 -35.54 24.74 24.30
CA PRO A 210 -35.43 26.14 23.89
C PRO A 210 -34.48 27.01 24.72
N ASN A 211 -33.79 26.49 25.76
CA ASN A 211 -32.90 27.22 26.67
C ASN A 211 -31.68 26.40 27.19
N SER A 212 -31.19 25.42 26.50
CA SER A 212 -29.92 24.73 26.86
C SER A 212 -28.82 25.08 25.84
N TYR A 213 -27.81 25.77 26.35
CA TYR A 213 -26.55 25.99 25.68
C TYR A 213 -25.55 24.94 26.14
#